data_351516c6fef06625ad135fd5e175f920
#
_entry.id   351516c6fef06625ad135fd5e175f920
#
_cell.length_a   1.000
_cell.length_b   1.000
_cell.length_c   1.000
_cell.angle_alpha   90.00
_cell.angle_beta   90.00
_cell.angle_gamma   90.00
#
_symmetry.space_group_name_H-M   'P 1'
#
loop_
_entity.id
_entity.type
_entity.pdbx_description
1 polymer ?
#
loop_
_entity_poly.entity_id
_entity_poly.type
_entity_poly.pdbx_seq_one_letter_code
_entity_poly.pdbx_strand_id
1 'polypeptide(L)'
;MAKKPTAPPASDEKAPAKPARKVTPGALAKARIVAEAAGPSPSSDAAAPGFDTYAAAAACDSLTALEALIPTCSACPRLRSYCQVVASEKTKRFASEEFWGRPVPGFGDPDARILIVGLAPAALGANRTGRLFTGDRSGDFLYAALHRVGLASQAQSTARGDGLSLRGVYISAAGRCAPPDNRPTPEELTSCRAFLLRELALLKNLRVVIVLGAIAHEALLLSFPTPTPEAEPPASASTPSKAAKRPKAVKFAHGATFPLPREPSQEALTLMDCYHVSQQNTFTGLLTPAMLDQVLQQARTLAQL
;
A
#
# COMPACT_ATOMS: atom_id res chain seq x y z
N MET A 1 -39.61 41.17 41.84
CA MET A 1 -39.12 39.77 41.98
C MET A 1 -38.70 39.26 40.63
N ALA A 2 -37.41 39.31 40.34
CA ALA A 2 -36.82 38.89 39.06
C ALA A 2 -36.35 37.43 39.17
N LYS A 3 -36.83 36.56 38.28
CA LYS A 3 -36.43 35.14 38.18
C LYS A 3 -35.03 35.02 37.55
N LYS A 4 -34.13 34.32 38.23
CA LYS A 4 -32.75 33.97 37.83
C LYS A 4 -32.83 32.93 36.71
N PRO A 5 -32.04 33.02 35.62
CA PRO A 5 -32.01 32.00 34.58
C PRO A 5 -31.26 30.76 35.05
N THR A 6 -31.84 29.59 34.81
CA THR A 6 -31.24 28.26 35.04
C THR A 6 -30.24 27.92 33.91
N ALA A 7 -29.06 27.44 34.30
CA ALA A 7 -28.01 26.97 33.43
C ALA A 7 -28.42 25.64 32.69
N PRO A 8 -27.94 25.41 31.47
CA PRO A 8 -28.20 24.15 30.73
C PRO A 8 -27.39 22.98 31.35
N PRO A 9 -27.89 21.73 31.19
CA PRO A 9 -27.21 20.54 31.71
C PRO A 9 -25.88 20.27 30.97
N ALA A 10 -24.89 19.80 31.73
CA ALA A 10 -23.57 19.41 31.26
C ALA A 10 -23.69 18.28 30.22
N SER A 11 -23.00 18.43 29.09
CA SER A 11 -22.84 17.42 28.09
C SER A 11 -22.02 16.23 28.61
N ASP A 12 -22.56 15.02 28.51
CA ASP A 12 -21.87 13.78 28.83
C ASP A 12 -20.56 13.64 28.02
N GLU A 13 -19.47 13.95 28.65
CA GLU A 13 -18.12 13.73 28.14
C GLU A 13 -17.82 12.24 28.23
N LYS A 14 -17.94 11.56 27.09
CA LYS A 14 -17.66 10.13 26.95
C LYS A 14 -16.19 9.87 27.30
N ALA A 15 -15.96 9.13 28.38
CA ALA A 15 -14.63 8.72 28.84
C ALA A 15 -13.79 8.10 27.69
N PRO A 16 -12.45 8.36 27.66
CA PRO A 16 -11.58 7.86 26.62
C PRO A 16 -11.57 6.33 26.61
N ALA A 17 -11.75 5.75 25.42
CA ALA A 17 -11.72 4.31 25.22
C ALA A 17 -10.39 3.72 25.70
N LYS A 18 -10.46 2.68 26.54
CA LYS A 18 -9.28 1.94 27.04
C LYS A 18 -8.38 1.51 25.88
N PRO A 19 -7.03 1.63 26.02
CA PRO A 19 -6.10 1.22 24.98
C PRO A 19 -6.30 -0.28 24.66
N ALA A 20 -6.35 -0.61 23.37
CA ALA A 20 -6.54 -1.97 22.89
C ALA A 20 -5.43 -2.88 23.45
N ARG A 21 -5.82 -3.93 24.17
CA ARG A 21 -4.93 -4.97 24.72
C ARG A 21 -4.06 -5.53 23.58
N LYS A 22 -2.75 -5.60 23.81
CA LYS A 22 -1.78 -6.23 22.89
C LYS A 22 -2.28 -7.63 22.49
N VAL A 23 -2.23 -7.91 21.19
CA VAL A 23 -2.53 -9.24 20.63
C VAL A 23 -1.66 -10.28 21.31
N THR A 24 -2.25 -11.41 21.74
CA THR A 24 -1.49 -12.52 22.32
C THR A 24 -0.48 -13.05 21.29
N PRO A 25 0.80 -13.22 21.67
CA PRO A 25 1.91 -13.52 20.73
C PRO A 25 1.78 -14.87 20.01
N GLY A 26 0.91 -15.78 20.47
CA GLY A 26 0.91 -17.18 20.06
C GLY A 26 0.68 -17.44 18.56
N ALA A 27 -0.41 -16.94 17.98
CA ALA A 27 -0.75 -17.24 16.58
C ALA A 27 0.23 -16.60 15.59
N LEU A 28 0.64 -15.33 15.84
CA LEU A 28 1.62 -14.66 15.01
C LEU A 28 3.02 -15.27 15.16
N ALA A 29 3.40 -15.70 16.38
CA ALA A 29 4.67 -16.36 16.62
C ALA A 29 4.74 -17.72 15.91
N LYS A 30 3.66 -18.54 15.97
CA LYS A 30 3.60 -19.82 15.27
C LYS A 30 3.60 -19.65 13.75
N ALA A 31 2.85 -18.67 13.23
CA ALA A 31 2.86 -18.33 11.82
C ALA A 31 4.26 -17.90 11.34
N ARG A 32 5.00 -17.17 12.18
CA ARG A 32 6.39 -16.80 11.91
C ARG A 32 7.31 -18.02 11.81
N ILE A 33 7.23 -18.95 12.77
CA ILE A 33 8.02 -20.19 12.76
C ILE A 33 7.75 -21.01 11.49
N VAL A 34 6.48 -21.16 11.09
CA VAL A 34 6.10 -21.87 9.86
C VAL A 34 6.63 -21.14 8.61
N ALA A 35 6.57 -19.81 8.59
CA ALA A 35 7.08 -19.02 7.47
C ALA A 35 8.62 -19.08 7.37
N GLU A 36 9.33 -19.09 8.50
CA GLU A 36 10.78 -19.26 8.56
C GLU A 36 11.21 -20.67 8.11
N ALA A 37 10.45 -21.70 8.50
CA ALA A 37 10.67 -23.08 8.06
C ALA A 37 10.42 -23.29 6.55
N ALA A 38 9.54 -22.48 5.93
CA ALA A 38 9.32 -22.49 4.49
C ALA A 38 10.49 -21.89 3.68
N GLY A 39 11.46 -21.24 4.37
CA GLY A 39 12.66 -20.66 3.76
C GLY A 39 12.39 -19.42 2.88
N PRO A 40 13.45 -18.78 2.39
CA PRO A 40 13.32 -17.80 1.32
C PRO A 40 12.78 -18.48 0.06
N SER A 41 12.06 -17.72 -0.77
CA SER A 41 11.62 -18.23 -2.08
C SER A 41 12.83 -18.82 -2.80
N PRO A 42 12.74 -20.03 -3.40
CA PRO A 42 13.89 -20.67 -4.04
C PRO A 42 14.46 -19.72 -5.11
N SER A 43 15.79 -19.60 -5.11
CA SER A 43 16.52 -19.00 -6.21
C SER A 43 16.14 -19.74 -7.50
N SER A 44 16.13 -19.05 -8.63
CA SER A 44 15.57 -19.42 -9.93
C SER A 44 15.99 -20.79 -10.52
N ASP A 45 16.84 -21.56 -9.88
CA ASP A 45 17.46 -22.73 -10.49
C ASP A 45 16.89 -24.10 -10.08
N ALA A 46 15.87 -24.21 -9.26
CA ALA A 46 15.36 -25.51 -8.78
C ALA A 46 13.87 -25.58 -8.42
N ALA A 47 13.00 -24.69 -8.93
CA ALA A 47 11.56 -24.75 -8.64
C ALA A 47 10.80 -25.51 -9.74
N ALA A 48 9.84 -26.38 -9.33
CA ALA A 48 8.69 -26.74 -10.15
C ALA A 48 8.11 -25.47 -10.80
N PRO A 49 7.47 -25.51 -12.00
CA PRO A 49 7.06 -24.31 -12.71
C PRO A 49 6.26 -23.39 -11.78
N GLY A 50 6.98 -22.39 -11.22
CA GLY A 50 6.44 -21.44 -10.26
C GLY A 50 5.43 -20.54 -10.95
N PHE A 51 4.51 -19.98 -10.21
CA PHE A 51 3.57 -18.97 -10.71
C PHE A 51 4.35 -17.79 -11.30
N ASP A 52 4.37 -17.68 -12.63
CA ASP A 52 5.00 -16.56 -13.33
C ASP A 52 4.11 -15.31 -13.19
N THR A 53 4.46 -14.45 -12.26
CA THR A 53 3.70 -13.23 -11.96
C THR A 53 3.70 -12.24 -13.11
N TYR A 54 4.80 -12.17 -13.88
CA TYR A 54 4.93 -11.23 -15.01
C TYR A 54 4.09 -11.66 -16.19
N ALA A 55 4.18 -12.93 -16.60
CA ALA A 55 3.36 -13.46 -17.67
C ALA A 55 1.86 -13.42 -17.32
N ALA A 56 1.51 -13.84 -16.10
CA ALA A 56 0.14 -13.84 -15.62
C ALA A 56 -0.46 -12.42 -15.54
N ALA A 57 0.28 -11.46 -14.98
CA ALA A 57 -0.17 -10.07 -14.91
C ALA A 57 -0.30 -9.43 -16.29
N ALA A 58 0.66 -9.68 -17.20
CA ALA A 58 0.64 -9.15 -18.56
C ALA A 58 -0.59 -9.62 -19.36
N ALA A 59 -1.07 -10.83 -19.10
CA ALA A 59 -2.25 -11.40 -19.75
C ALA A 59 -3.59 -10.74 -19.32
N CYS A 60 -3.62 -9.99 -18.20
CA CYS A 60 -4.83 -9.30 -17.76
C CYS A 60 -5.03 -8.01 -18.57
N ASP A 61 -6.15 -7.85 -19.24
CA ASP A 61 -6.52 -6.66 -20.04
C ASP A 61 -7.25 -5.58 -19.25
N SER A 62 -7.70 -5.89 -18.05
CA SER A 62 -8.49 -5.01 -17.17
C SER A 62 -8.10 -5.14 -15.70
N LEU A 63 -8.41 -4.10 -14.91
CA LEU A 63 -8.24 -4.15 -13.45
C LEU A 63 -9.08 -5.28 -12.83
N THR A 64 -10.28 -5.51 -13.32
CA THR A 64 -11.15 -6.60 -12.84
C THR A 64 -10.51 -7.98 -13.06
N ALA A 65 -9.90 -8.22 -14.24
CA ALA A 65 -9.19 -9.46 -14.52
C ALA A 65 -7.96 -9.61 -13.61
N LEU A 66 -7.22 -8.53 -13.39
CA LEU A 66 -6.06 -8.51 -12.50
C LEU A 66 -6.45 -8.73 -11.03
N GLU A 67 -7.53 -8.12 -10.56
CA GLU A 67 -8.08 -8.31 -9.21
C GLU A 67 -8.56 -9.75 -8.97
N ALA A 68 -9.11 -10.40 -9.98
CA ALA A 68 -9.49 -11.81 -9.92
C ALA A 68 -8.25 -12.75 -9.92
N LEU A 69 -7.19 -12.38 -10.64
CA LEU A 69 -5.95 -13.15 -10.72
C LEU A 69 -5.13 -13.10 -9.42
N ILE A 70 -4.94 -11.92 -8.83
CA ILE A 70 -4.04 -11.72 -7.68
C ILE A 70 -4.28 -12.72 -6.54
N PRO A 71 -5.53 -13.02 -6.11
CA PRO A 71 -5.79 -13.99 -5.04
C PRO A 71 -5.31 -15.43 -5.33
N THR A 72 -5.08 -15.79 -6.58
CA THR A 72 -4.61 -17.12 -7.00
C THR A 72 -3.09 -17.26 -6.99
N CYS A 73 -2.34 -16.16 -6.85
CA CYS A 73 -0.89 -16.14 -6.88
C CYS A 73 -0.27 -17.04 -5.80
N SER A 74 0.71 -17.87 -6.18
CA SER A 74 1.47 -18.76 -5.31
C SER A 74 2.98 -18.56 -5.37
N ALA A 75 3.46 -17.46 -5.99
CA ALA A 75 4.87 -17.23 -6.27
C ALA A 75 5.79 -17.15 -5.03
N CYS A 76 5.25 -16.84 -3.84
CA CYS A 76 6.03 -16.65 -2.61
C CYS A 76 5.59 -17.64 -1.52
N PRO A 77 6.17 -18.87 -1.45
CA PRO A 77 5.74 -19.91 -0.48
C PRO A 77 5.77 -19.43 0.97
N ARG A 78 6.82 -18.70 1.38
CA ARG A 78 6.97 -18.14 2.73
C ARG A 78 5.78 -17.23 3.10
N LEU A 79 5.43 -16.30 2.23
CA LEU A 79 4.33 -15.37 2.49
C LEU A 79 2.98 -16.09 2.44
N ARG A 80 2.81 -17.04 1.52
CA ARG A 80 1.57 -17.83 1.42
C ARG A 80 1.32 -18.66 2.68
N SER A 81 2.35 -19.38 3.14
CA SER A 81 2.28 -20.16 4.38
C SER A 81 1.96 -19.25 5.57
N TYR A 82 2.63 -18.12 5.70
CA TYR A 82 2.36 -17.16 6.78
C TYR A 82 0.90 -16.66 6.76
N CYS A 83 0.40 -16.22 5.61
CA CYS A 83 -0.98 -15.73 5.47
C CYS A 83 -2.00 -16.80 5.84
N GLN A 84 -1.77 -18.06 5.43
CA GLN A 84 -2.66 -19.19 5.71
C GLN A 84 -2.64 -19.59 7.19
N VAL A 85 -1.47 -19.65 7.81
CA VAL A 85 -1.37 -19.96 9.25
C VAL A 85 -2.05 -18.88 10.10
N VAL A 86 -1.84 -17.58 9.76
CA VAL A 86 -2.56 -16.49 10.45
C VAL A 86 -4.07 -16.63 10.26
N ALA A 87 -4.54 -17.07 9.10
CA ALA A 87 -5.96 -17.25 8.80
C ALA A 87 -6.57 -18.48 9.51
N SER A 88 -5.81 -19.56 9.71
CA SER A 88 -6.28 -20.78 10.39
C SER A 88 -6.18 -20.66 11.92
N GLU A 89 -5.10 -20.07 12.44
CA GLU A 89 -4.83 -19.94 13.87
C GLU A 89 -5.26 -18.59 14.43
N LYS A 90 -6.53 -18.30 14.27
CA LYS A 90 -7.16 -17.03 14.65
C LYS A 90 -6.92 -16.69 16.12
N THR A 91 -6.70 -15.42 16.41
CA THR A 91 -6.71 -14.95 17.80
C THR A 91 -8.11 -15.03 18.39
N LYS A 92 -8.24 -15.14 19.72
CA LYS A 92 -9.54 -15.18 20.42
C LYS A 92 -10.48 -14.05 19.99
N ARG A 93 -9.95 -12.86 19.68
CA ARG A 93 -10.71 -11.70 19.24
C ARG A 93 -11.46 -11.94 17.93
N PHE A 94 -10.91 -12.73 17.03
CA PHE A 94 -11.41 -12.96 15.68
C PHE A 94 -11.79 -14.42 15.43
N ALA A 95 -12.03 -15.21 16.49
CA ALA A 95 -12.29 -16.65 16.41
C ALA A 95 -13.49 -17.00 15.53
N SER A 96 -14.51 -16.13 15.52
CA SER A 96 -15.74 -16.30 14.72
C SER A 96 -15.66 -15.74 13.32
N GLU A 97 -14.57 -15.01 12.96
CA GLU A 97 -14.46 -14.39 11.64
C GLU A 97 -13.80 -15.35 10.64
N GLU A 98 -14.24 -15.34 9.40
CA GLU A 98 -13.54 -15.98 8.30
C GLU A 98 -12.47 -15.03 7.76
N PHE A 99 -11.22 -15.50 7.74
CA PHE A 99 -10.11 -14.71 7.22
C PHE A 99 -9.92 -14.96 5.72
N TRP A 100 -9.57 -13.92 5.00
CA TRP A 100 -9.23 -13.99 3.59
C TRP A 100 -8.03 -14.90 3.30
N GLY A 101 -6.90 -14.74 4.00
CA GLY A 101 -5.74 -15.63 3.98
C GLY A 101 -5.06 -15.82 2.61
N ARG A 102 -5.30 -14.93 1.65
CA ARG A 102 -4.82 -15.00 0.27
C ARG A 102 -4.17 -13.66 -0.13
N PRO A 103 -3.44 -13.59 -1.27
CA PRO A 103 -2.98 -12.30 -1.80
C PRO A 103 -4.13 -11.30 -1.95
N VAL A 104 -3.89 -10.06 -1.57
CA VAL A 104 -4.91 -9.01 -1.53
C VAL A 104 -4.80 -8.16 -2.79
N PRO A 105 -5.86 -8.05 -3.61
CA PRO A 105 -5.87 -7.20 -4.79
C PRO A 105 -5.91 -5.71 -4.43
N GLY A 106 -5.70 -4.86 -5.43
CA GLY A 106 -6.00 -3.44 -5.33
C GLY A 106 -7.49 -3.20 -5.13
N PHE A 107 -7.85 -1.95 -4.85
CA PHE A 107 -9.23 -1.55 -4.60
C PHE A 107 -9.43 -0.08 -4.95
N GLY A 108 -10.47 0.26 -5.67
CA GLY A 108 -10.82 1.65 -5.90
C GLY A 108 -11.55 1.92 -7.22
N ASP A 109 -11.39 3.15 -7.68
CA ASP A 109 -11.98 3.65 -8.92
C ASP A 109 -11.14 3.17 -10.13
N PRO A 110 -11.70 2.47 -11.12
CA PRO A 110 -10.96 2.06 -12.30
C PRO A 110 -10.49 3.26 -13.16
N ASP A 111 -11.16 4.40 -13.06
CA ASP A 111 -10.78 5.64 -13.73
C ASP A 111 -9.92 6.56 -12.84
N ALA A 112 -9.28 6.00 -11.83
CA ALA A 112 -8.50 6.75 -10.85
C ALA A 112 -7.43 7.64 -11.48
N ARG A 113 -7.33 8.85 -10.94
CA ARG A 113 -6.26 9.81 -11.22
C ARG A 113 -5.20 9.83 -10.13
N ILE A 114 -5.51 9.25 -8.96
CA ILE A 114 -4.59 9.10 -7.82
C ILE A 114 -4.44 7.61 -7.52
N LEU A 115 -3.20 7.13 -7.48
CA LEU A 115 -2.85 5.80 -6.96
C LEU A 115 -2.20 5.95 -5.60
N ILE A 116 -2.70 5.26 -4.57
CA ILE A 116 -2.07 5.19 -3.26
C ILE A 116 -1.39 3.84 -3.12
N VAL A 117 -0.09 3.84 -2.84
CA VAL A 117 0.71 2.61 -2.72
C VAL A 117 1.23 2.43 -1.30
N GLY A 118 0.78 1.35 -0.63
CA GLY A 118 1.35 0.88 0.62
C GLY A 118 2.48 -0.14 0.43
N LEU A 119 3.04 -0.63 1.54
CA LEU A 119 4.06 -1.68 1.48
C LEU A 119 3.44 -3.06 1.24
N ALA A 120 2.58 -3.51 2.14
CA ALA A 120 1.98 -4.85 2.11
C ALA A 120 0.76 -4.94 3.06
N PRO A 121 -0.11 -5.95 2.89
CA PRO A 121 -1.21 -6.23 3.79
C PRO A 121 -0.76 -6.46 5.23
N ALA A 122 -1.50 -5.94 6.20
CA ALA A 122 -1.31 -6.29 7.61
C ALA A 122 -1.92 -7.65 7.93
N ALA A 123 -1.25 -8.46 8.76
CA ALA A 123 -1.65 -9.82 9.10
C ALA A 123 -3.08 -9.94 9.66
N LEU A 124 -3.46 -9.04 10.59
CA LEU A 124 -4.80 -8.98 11.19
C LEU A 124 -5.71 -7.89 10.59
N GLY A 125 -5.23 -7.16 9.58
CA GLY A 125 -5.97 -6.18 8.80
C GLY A 125 -6.38 -6.77 7.44
N ALA A 126 -5.68 -6.38 6.38
CA ALA A 126 -6.04 -6.77 5.01
C ALA A 126 -5.91 -8.28 4.73
N ASN A 127 -4.99 -9.02 5.37
CA ASN A 127 -4.96 -10.48 5.28
C ASN A 127 -6.20 -11.14 5.90
N ARG A 128 -6.85 -10.48 6.86
CA ARG A 128 -8.11 -10.92 7.42
C ARG A 128 -9.29 -10.55 6.54
N THR A 129 -9.36 -9.31 6.09
CA THR A 129 -10.55 -8.75 5.43
C THR A 129 -10.56 -8.90 3.92
N GLY A 130 -9.41 -9.13 3.28
CA GLY A 130 -9.27 -9.21 1.82
C GLY A 130 -9.30 -7.85 1.10
N ARG A 131 -9.25 -6.71 1.82
CA ARG A 131 -9.17 -5.38 1.25
C ARG A 131 -8.04 -4.59 1.91
N LEU A 132 -7.21 -3.91 1.10
CA LEU A 132 -6.08 -3.10 1.60
C LEU A 132 -6.55 -2.04 2.59
N PHE A 133 -5.74 -1.79 3.63
CA PHE A 133 -6.03 -0.83 4.71
C PHE A 133 -7.40 -1.03 5.36
N THR A 134 -7.88 -2.26 5.48
CA THR A 134 -9.20 -2.54 6.07
C THR A 134 -9.07 -3.42 7.30
N GLY A 135 -9.76 -3.03 8.37
CA GLY A 135 -9.84 -3.81 9.61
C GLY A 135 -8.68 -3.62 10.57
N ASP A 136 -7.89 -2.57 10.40
CA ASP A 136 -6.87 -2.12 11.34
C ASP A 136 -6.81 -0.58 11.44
N ARG A 137 -6.06 -0.08 12.42
CA ARG A 137 -5.98 1.37 12.68
C ARG A 137 -5.33 2.18 11.56
N SER A 138 -4.47 1.57 10.76
CA SER A 138 -3.88 2.25 9.59
C SER A 138 -4.96 2.55 8.55
N GLY A 139 -5.88 1.61 8.38
CA GLY A 139 -7.06 1.78 7.54
C GLY A 139 -8.02 2.82 8.08
N ASP A 140 -8.32 2.76 9.38
CA ASP A 140 -9.20 3.76 10.04
C ASP A 140 -8.67 5.18 9.80
N PHE A 141 -7.36 5.38 9.94
CA PHE A 141 -6.72 6.69 9.74
C PHE A 141 -6.76 7.14 8.28
N LEU A 142 -6.45 6.23 7.33
CA LEU A 142 -6.44 6.54 5.89
C LEU A 142 -7.83 6.85 5.36
N TYR A 143 -8.80 5.97 5.61
CA TYR A 143 -10.15 6.15 5.05
C TYR A 143 -10.89 7.33 5.68
N ALA A 144 -10.67 7.62 6.96
CA ALA A 144 -11.19 8.85 7.57
C ALA A 144 -10.65 10.11 6.88
N ALA A 145 -9.37 10.14 6.51
CA ALA A 145 -8.78 11.24 5.77
C ALA A 145 -9.33 11.33 4.34
N LEU A 146 -9.42 10.21 3.61
CA LEU A 146 -10.00 10.16 2.27
C LEU A 146 -11.45 10.67 2.27
N HIS A 147 -12.23 10.30 3.27
CA HIS A 147 -13.61 10.80 3.41
C HIS A 147 -13.66 12.31 3.69
N ARG A 148 -12.81 12.83 4.61
CA ARG A 148 -12.76 14.28 4.90
C ARG A 148 -12.44 15.12 3.67
N VAL A 149 -11.61 14.61 2.79
CA VAL A 149 -11.26 15.31 1.55
C VAL A 149 -12.16 14.95 0.35
N GLY A 150 -13.23 14.18 0.55
CA GLY A 150 -14.24 13.86 -0.48
C GLY A 150 -13.83 12.78 -1.48
N LEU A 151 -12.79 11.99 -1.19
CA LEU A 151 -12.28 10.92 -2.05
C LEU A 151 -12.82 9.52 -1.67
N ALA A 152 -13.56 9.40 -0.56
CA ALA A 152 -14.22 8.15 -0.15
C ALA A 152 -15.68 8.42 0.23
N SER A 153 -16.56 7.46 -0.02
CA SER A 153 -18.00 7.56 0.29
C SER A 153 -18.31 7.50 1.79
N GLN A 154 -17.42 6.94 2.59
CA GLN A 154 -17.54 6.80 4.04
C GLN A 154 -16.18 6.83 4.73
N ALA A 155 -16.17 7.18 6.03
CA ALA A 155 -14.94 7.32 6.82
C ALA A 155 -14.39 6.00 7.33
N GLN A 156 -15.15 4.92 7.28
CA GLN A 156 -14.79 3.62 7.83
C GLN A 156 -14.67 2.57 6.73
N SER A 157 -13.75 1.63 6.94
CA SER A 157 -13.55 0.46 6.08
C SER A 157 -13.49 -0.78 6.98
N THR A 158 -14.56 -1.56 6.98
CA THR A 158 -14.74 -2.68 7.92
C THR A 158 -14.57 -4.04 7.27
N ALA A 159 -15.06 -4.22 6.04
CA ALA A 159 -15.03 -5.47 5.30
C ALA A 159 -15.17 -5.23 3.80
N ARG A 160 -14.91 -6.25 2.98
CA ARG A 160 -15.29 -6.25 1.57
C ARG A 160 -16.81 -6.21 1.47
N GLY A 161 -17.34 -5.34 0.58
CA GLY A 161 -18.78 -5.22 0.38
C GLY A 161 -19.52 -4.37 1.43
N ASP A 162 -18.82 -3.60 2.26
CA ASP A 162 -19.40 -2.70 3.27
C ASP A 162 -19.98 -1.40 2.70
N GLY A 163 -20.05 -1.27 1.37
CA GLY A 163 -20.57 -0.07 0.68
C GLY A 163 -19.53 1.03 0.46
N LEU A 164 -18.29 0.87 0.94
CA LEU A 164 -17.22 1.83 0.68
C LEU A 164 -16.89 1.88 -0.82
N SER A 165 -16.89 3.07 -1.37
CA SER A 165 -16.40 3.38 -2.71
C SER A 165 -15.41 4.53 -2.67
N LEU A 166 -14.46 4.54 -3.60
CA LEU A 166 -13.49 5.60 -3.78
C LEU A 166 -13.82 6.39 -5.06
N ARG A 167 -13.46 7.67 -5.08
CA ARG A 167 -13.68 8.57 -6.21
C ARG A 167 -12.35 9.11 -6.70
N GLY A 168 -11.98 8.75 -7.93
CA GLY A 168 -10.71 9.16 -8.53
C GLY A 168 -9.47 8.59 -7.86
N VAL A 169 -9.60 7.60 -6.97
CA VAL A 169 -8.51 6.98 -6.20
C VAL A 169 -8.54 5.47 -6.37
N TYR A 170 -7.37 4.88 -6.60
CA TYR A 170 -7.13 3.45 -6.50
C TYR A 170 -6.06 3.18 -5.44
N ILE A 171 -6.24 2.15 -4.61
CA ILE A 171 -5.31 1.77 -3.55
C ILE A 171 -4.65 0.46 -3.90
N SER A 172 -3.32 0.43 -3.83
CA SER A 172 -2.48 -0.72 -4.11
C SER A 172 -1.40 -0.90 -3.03
N ALA A 173 -0.59 -1.93 -3.17
CA ALA A 173 0.57 -2.19 -2.33
C ALA A 173 1.70 -2.85 -3.13
N ALA A 174 2.95 -2.62 -2.73
CA ALA A 174 4.12 -3.22 -3.36
C ALA A 174 4.13 -4.75 -3.20
N GLY A 175 3.68 -5.27 -2.05
CA GLY A 175 3.45 -6.69 -1.79
C GLY A 175 1.97 -7.02 -1.62
N ARG A 176 1.53 -8.18 -2.08
CA ARG A 176 0.11 -8.61 -2.04
C ARG A 176 -0.21 -9.54 -0.87
N CYS A 177 0.79 -10.06 -0.18
CA CYS A 177 0.66 -10.94 0.98
C CYS A 177 1.18 -10.25 2.22
N ALA A 178 0.61 -10.57 3.39
CA ALA A 178 1.15 -10.12 4.66
C ALA A 178 2.51 -10.79 4.93
N PRO A 179 3.57 -10.01 5.14
CA PRO A 179 4.87 -10.59 5.49
C PRO A 179 5.01 -10.73 7.01
N PRO A 180 5.76 -11.73 7.51
CA PRO A 180 6.18 -11.79 8.90
C PRO A 180 6.87 -10.47 9.30
N ASP A 181 6.57 -9.97 10.51
CA ASP A 181 7.13 -8.73 11.07
C ASP A 181 6.97 -7.49 10.18
N ASN A 182 6.02 -7.50 9.23
CA ASN A 182 5.84 -6.47 8.19
C ASN A 182 7.09 -6.24 7.33
N ARG A 183 7.90 -7.31 7.11
CA ARG A 183 9.16 -7.26 6.36
C ARG A 183 9.14 -8.26 5.20
N PRO A 184 8.70 -7.84 4.00
CA PRO A 184 8.88 -8.63 2.80
C PRO A 184 10.36 -8.66 2.41
N THR A 185 10.80 -9.72 1.74
CA THR A 185 12.15 -9.76 1.17
C THR A 185 12.20 -8.98 -0.17
N PRO A 186 13.41 -8.59 -0.63
CA PRO A 186 13.56 -7.97 -1.95
C PRO A 186 13.03 -8.84 -3.10
N GLU A 187 13.23 -10.17 -3.02
CA GLU A 187 12.77 -11.15 -4.02
C GLU A 187 11.24 -11.21 -4.07
N GLU A 188 10.59 -11.19 -2.90
CA GLU A 188 9.14 -11.18 -2.78
C GLU A 188 8.53 -9.89 -3.36
N LEU A 189 9.16 -8.74 -3.09
CA LEU A 189 8.76 -7.47 -3.70
C LEU A 189 9.00 -7.47 -5.22
N THR A 190 10.10 -8.08 -5.69
CA THR A 190 10.39 -8.22 -7.12
C THR A 190 9.32 -9.07 -7.81
N SER A 191 8.95 -10.21 -7.25
CA SER A 191 7.88 -11.06 -7.79
C SER A 191 6.53 -10.34 -7.79
N CYS A 192 6.18 -9.60 -6.73
CA CYS A 192 4.94 -8.86 -6.63
C CYS A 192 4.87 -7.62 -7.53
N ARG A 193 6.02 -7.06 -7.94
CA ARG A 193 6.10 -5.86 -8.77
C ARG A 193 5.32 -5.97 -10.07
N ALA A 194 5.23 -7.16 -10.66
CA ALA A 194 4.47 -7.41 -11.88
C ALA A 194 3.02 -6.92 -11.79
N PHE A 195 2.36 -7.12 -10.64
CA PHE A 195 0.99 -6.66 -10.42
C PHE A 195 0.90 -5.13 -10.33
N LEU A 196 1.84 -4.48 -9.64
CA LEU A 196 1.87 -3.01 -9.55
C LEU A 196 2.15 -2.37 -10.92
N LEU A 197 3.08 -2.94 -11.71
CA LEU A 197 3.34 -2.51 -13.08
C LEU A 197 2.09 -2.62 -13.96
N ARG A 198 1.33 -3.72 -13.81
CA ARG A 198 0.11 -3.90 -14.58
C ARG A 198 -0.98 -2.92 -14.17
N GLU A 199 -1.17 -2.66 -12.87
CA GLU A 199 -2.10 -1.61 -12.41
C GLU A 199 -1.72 -0.23 -12.96
N LEU A 200 -0.44 0.15 -12.90
CA LEU A 200 0.05 1.41 -13.49
C LEU A 200 -0.25 1.50 -15.00
N ALA A 201 -0.15 0.39 -15.72
CA ALA A 201 -0.47 0.33 -17.15
C ALA A 201 -1.97 0.39 -17.45
N LEU A 202 -2.81 -0.15 -16.57
CA LEU A 202 -4.27 -0.21 -16.74
C LEU A 202 -4.96 1.08 -16.28
N LEU A 203 -4.41 1.80 -15.30
CA LEU A 203 -4.93 3.08 -14.83
C LEU A 203 -4.58 4.22 -15.81
N LYS A 204 -5.38 4.34 -16.88
CA LYS A 204 -5.09 5.24 -18.01
C LYS A 204 -5.13 6.72 -17.65
N ASN A 205 -5.97 7.10 -16.67
CA ASN A 205 -6.17 8.49 -16.27
C ASN A 205 -5.24 8.93 -15.12
N LEU A 206 -4.28 8.07 -14.72
CA LEU A 206 -3.41 8.31 -13.57
C LEU A 206 -2.52 9.54 -13.77
N ARG A 207 -2.48 10.41 -12.75
CA ARG A 207 -1.66 11.64 -12.71
C ARG A 207 -0.75 11.70 -11.49
N VAL A 208 -1.20 11.16 -10.36
CA VAL A 208 -0.49 11.23 -9.08
C VAL A 208 -0.34 9.84 -8.46
N VAL A 209 0.85 9.53 -7.95
CA VAL A 209 1.10 8.34 -7.14
C VAL A 209 1.54 8.78 -5.75
N ILE A 210 0.75 8.47 -4.72
CA ILE A 210 1.10 8.70 -3.31
C ILE A 210 1.70 7.42 -2.76
N VAL A 211 2.91 7.48 -2.20
CA VAL A 211 3.52 6.34 -1.49
C VAL A 211 3.46 6.54 0.02
N LEU A 212 3.08 5.50 0.74
CA LEU A 212 2.95 5.51 2.19
C LEU A 212 4.19 4.86 2.83
N GLY A 213 5.18 5.68 3.14
CA GLY A 213 6.43 5.29 3.82
C GLY A 213 7.60 5.00 2.89
N ALA A 214 8.82 5.09 3.45
CA ALA A 214 10.08 5.01 2.70
C ALA A 214 10.26 3.66 1.97
N ILE A 215 9.87 2.53 2.56
CA ILE A 215 10.02 1.21 1.93
C ILE A 215 9.09 1.08 0.70
N ALA A 216 7.87 1.62 0.78
CA ALA A 216 6.96 1.65 -0.37
C ALA A 216 7.48 2.57 -1.48
N HIS A 217 8.11 3.70 -1.11
CA HIS A 217 8.77 4.62 -2.03
C HIS A 217 9.90 3.90 -2.81
N GLU A 218 10.80 3.24 -2.11
CA GLU A 218 11.90 2.48 -2.73
C GLU A 218 11.35 1.37 -3.66
N ALA A 219 10.37 0.61 -3.18
CA ALA A 219 9.75 -0.46 -3.97
C ALA A 219 9.05 0.06 -5.23
N LEU A 220 8.39 1.23 -5.15
CA LEU A 220 7.76 1.87 -6.31
C LEU A 220 8.81 2.35 -7.32
N LEU A 221 9.88 2.99 -6.87
CA LEU A 221 10.93 3.50 -7.76
C LEU A 221 11.58 2.37 -8.58
N LEU A 222 11.69 1.17 -8.04
CA LEU A 222 12.14 0.00 -8.79
C LEU A 222 11.19 -0.42 -9.93
N SER A 223 9.98 0.10 -9.98
CA SER A 223 9.00 -0.12 -11.05
C SER A 223 9.18 0.84 -12.23
N PHE A 224 10.04 1.82 -12.11
CA PHE A 224 10.35 2.79 -13.17
C PHE A 224 11.80 2.62 -13.65
N PRO A 225 12.05 2.71 -14.96
CA PRO A 225 13.42 2.66 -15.47
C PRO A 225 14.22 3.79 -14.84
N THR A 226 15.41 3.46 -14.34
CA THR A 226 16.40 4.49 -14.02
C THR A 226 16.69 5.25 -15.31
N PRO A 227 16.69 6.60 -15.32
CA PRO A 227 17.16 7.33 -16.48
C PRO A 227 18.58 6.85 -16.78
N THR A 228 18.74 6.06 -17.83
CA THR A 228 20.08 5.82 -18.39
C THR A 228 20.56 7.18 -18.89
N PRO A 229 21.78 7.64 -18.53
CA PRO A 229 22.39 8.73 -19.26
C PRO A 229 22.29 8.32 -20.73
N GLU A 230 21.66 9.16 -21.55
CA GLU A 230 21.62 8.94 -23.00
C GLU A 230 23.00 8.52 -23.45
N ALA A 231 23.10 7.42 -24.19
CA ALA A 231 24.32 7.02 -24.82
C ALA A 231 24.75 8.19 -25.72
N GLU A 232 25.78 8.93 -25.28
CA GLU A 232 26.39 9.95 -26.13
C GLU A 232 26.77 9.28 -27.45
N PRO A 233 26.51 9.93 -28.60
CA PRO A 233 27.00 9.46 -29.89
C PRO A 233 28.53 9.31 -29.81
N PRO A 234 29.16 8.35 -30.51
CA PRO A 234 30.58 8.10 -30.38
C PRO A 234 31.38 9.35 -30.80
N ALA A 235 31.81 10.12 -29.82
CA ALA A 235 32.74 11.22 -30.02
C ALA A 235 34.14 10.64 -30.15
N SER A 236 34.72 10.82 -31.34
CA SER A 236 36.14 10.60 -31.58
C SER A 236 37.02 11.29 -30.52
N ALA A 237 37.91 10.48 -29.93
CA ALA A 237 39.15 10.80 -29.22
C ALA A 237 39.28 12.17 -28.56
N SER A 238 39.47 12.15 -27.27
CA SER A 238 40.53 12.71 -26.41
C SER A 238 40.04 13.31 -25.10
N THR A 239 40.69 12.90 -24.04
CA THR A 239 40.69 13.36 -22.64
C THR A 239 39.68 12.73 -21.69
N PRO A 240 40.12 12.19 -20.51
CA PRO A 240 39.22 11.57 -19.52
C PRO A 240 38.48 12.67 -18.77
N SER A 241 37.22 12.88 -19.18
CA SER A 241 36.28 13.73 -18.46
C SER A 241 35.77 12.99 -17.21
N LYS A 242 35.75 13.72 -16.08
CA LYS A 242 35.28 13.32 -14.78
C LYS A 242 33.96 12.55 -14.90
N ALA A 243 33.94 11.30 -14.35
CA ALA A 243 32.78 10.43 -14.29
C ALA A 243 31.51 11.21 -13.96
N ALA A 244 30.52 11.12 -14.85
CA ALA A 244 29.20 11.71 -14.66
C ALA A 244 28.65 11.21 -13.32
N LYS A 245 28.39 12.11 -12.38
CA LYS A 245 27.82 11.78 -11.08
C LYS A 245 26.45 11.14 -11.32
N ARG A 246 26.25 9.91 -10.80
CA ARG A 246 24.94 9.28 -10.72
C ARG A 246 23.91 10.33 -10.29
N PRO A 247 22.70 10.39 -10.92
CA PRO A 247 21.64 11.24 -10.43
C PRO A 247 21.44 10.93 -8.95
N LYS A 248 21.36 11.97 -8.11
CA LYS A 248 21.12 11.79 -6.67
C LYS A 248 19.86 10.96 -6.52
N ALA A 249 19.97 9.81 -5.83
CA ALA A 249 18.80 8.97 -5.52
C ALA A 249 17.72 9.86 -4.90
N VAL A 250 16.51 9.77 -5.44
CA VAL A 250 15.34 10.49 -4.90
C VAL A 250 15.14 10.00 -3.47
N LYS A 251 15.34 10.89 -2.49
CA LYS A 251 15.21 10.54 -1.08
C LYS A 251 13.78 10.77 -0.62
N PHE A 252 13.22 9.78 0.05
CA PHE A 252 11.92 9.90 0.70
C PHE A 252 11.88 11.08 1.68
N ALA A 253 10.87 11.94 1.54
CA ALA A 253 10.57 12.99 2.51
C ALA A 253 9.06 13.29 2.48
N HIS A 254 8.42 13.34 3.64
CA HIS A 254 6.99 13.62 3.73
C HIS A 254 6.60 14.93 3.01
N GLY A 255 5.60 14.88 2.15
CA GLY A 255 5.13 16.01 1.34
C GLY A 255 6.00 16.33 0.11
N ALA A 256 7.14 15.65 -0.08
CA ALA A 256 7.97 15.86 -1.27
C ALA A 256 7.27 15.30 -2.52
N THR A 257 7.50 15.98 -3.65
CA THR A 257 6.96 15.60 -4.96
C THR A 257 8.08 15.45 -5.98
N PHE A 258 7.96 14.44 -6.86
CA PHE A 258 8.95 14.13 -7.87
C PHE A 258 8.26 13.73 -9.18
N PRO A 259 8.80 14.09 -10.35
CA PRO A 259 8.30 13.56 -11.61
C PRO A 259 8.70 12.09 -11.76
N LEU A 260 7.75 11.25 -12.18
CA LEU A 260 8.02 9.87 -12.60
C LEU A 260 7.98 9.79 -14.11
N PRO A 261 8.95 9.09 -14.74
CA PRO A 261 8.97 8.94 -16.18
C PRO A 261 7.77 8.12 -16.68
N ARG A 262 7.23 8.51 -17.82
CA ARG A 262 6.27 7.76 -18.62
C ARG A 262 6.73 7.73 -20.07
N GLU A 263 6.04 6.92 -20.89
CA GLU A 263 6.21 6.95 -22.32
C GLU A 263 6.05 8.38 -22.88
N PRO A 264 6.83 8.79 -23.88
CA PRO A 264 6.86 10.19 -24.38
C PRO A 264 5.49 10.74 -24.78
N SER A 265 4.54 9.86 -25.12
CA SER A 265 3.17 10.26 -25.50
C SER A 265 2.21 10.48 -24.31
N GLN A 266 2.68 10.23 -23.07
CA GLN A 266 1.85 10.31 -21.86
C GLN A 266 2.31 11.46 -20.97
N GLU A 267 1.36 12.13 -20.30
CA GLU A 267 1.68 13.11 -19.28
C GLU A 267 2.50 12.48 -18.15
N ALA A 268 3.52 13.19 -17.67
CA ALA A 268 4.37 12.74 -16.56
C ALA A 268 3.52 12.51 -15.30
N LEU A 269 3.81 11.41 -14.58
CA LEU A 269 3.25 11.18 -13.27
C LEU A 269 3.96 12.01 -12.20
N THR A 270 3.23 12.44 -11.20
CA THR A 270 3.80 13.03 -9.99
C THR A 270 3.82 12.00 -8.87
N LEU A 271 5.01 11.63 -8.39
CA LEU A 271 5.18 10.90 -7.14
C LEU A 271 5.05 11.86 -5.97
N MET A 272 4.28 11.50 -4.95
CA MET A 272 4.17 12.22 -3.68
C MET A 272 4.50 11.29 -2.51
N ASP A 273 5.39 11.74 -1.66
CA ASP A 273 5.78 11.00 -0.46
C ASP A 273 4.87 11.35 0.73
N CYS A 274 4.40 10.33 1.43
CA CYS A 274 3.68 10.50 2.69
C CYS A 274 4.24 9.56 3.76
N TYR A 275 4.40 10.02 4.99
CA TYR A 275 4.69 9.12 6.11
C TYR A 275 3.65 8.00 6.16
N HIS A 276 4.10 6.81 6.53
CA HIS A 276 3.19 5.66 6.64
C HIS A 276 2.13 5.88 7.72
N VAL A 277 0.88 5.54 7.44
CA VAL A 277 -0.30 5.69 8.32
C VAL A 277 -0.33 4.69 9.49
N SER A 278 0.83 4.13 9.88
CA SER A 278 0.94 3.16 10.97
C SER A 278 0.60 3.75 12.32
N GLN A 279 0.17 2.90 13.25
CA GLN A 279 -0.06 3.29 14.65
C GLN A 279 1.17 3.96 15.27
N GLN A 280 2.37 3.48 14.95
CA GLN A 280 3.61 4.09 15.45
C GLN A 280 3.70 5.56 15.05
N ASN A 281 3.49 5.89 13.77
CA ASN A 281 3.61 7.26 13.29
C ASN A 281 2.45 8.16 13.78
N THR A 282 1.23 7.62 13.86
CA THR A 282 0.06 8.39 14.28
C THR A 282 0.02 8.63 15.79
N PHE A 283 0.48 7.68 16.62
CA PHE A 283 0.52 7.84 18.07
C PHE A 283 1.68 8.71 18.55
N THR A 284 2.80 8.71 17.82
CA THR A 284 3.94 9.58 18.14
C THR A 284 3.77 11.01 17.60
N GLY A 285 2.72 11.27 16.83
CA GLY A 285 2.51 12.55 16.17
C GLY A 285 3.40 12.81 14.96
N LEU A 286 4.20 11.81 14.52
CA LEU A 286 5.00 11.94 13.31
C LEU A 286 4.13 12.17 12.06
N LEU A 287 2.93 11.56 12.03
CA LEU A 287 1.90 11.83 11.04
C LEU A 287 0.60 12.20 11.75
N THR A 288 0.16 13.45 11.58
CA THR A 288 -1.12 13.93 12.10
C THR A 288 -2.23 13.86 11.04
N PRO A 289 -3.52 13.89 11.42
CA PRO A 289 -4.63 13.98 10.47
C PRO A 289 -4.50 15.15 9.49
N ALA A 290 -4.12 16.34 9.99
CA ALA A 290 -3.95 17.53 9.16
C ALA A 290 -2.84 17.36 8.10
N MET A 291 -1.73 16.71 8.46
CA MET A 291 -0.63 16.44 7.51
C MET A 291 -1.07 15.50 6.40
N LEU A 292 -1.84 14.44 6.72
CA LEU A 292 -2.37 13.54 5.69
C LEU A 292 -3.41 14.24 4.81
N ASP A 293 -4.30 15.02 5.42
CA ASP A 293 -5.30 15.79 4.68
C ASP A 293 -4.64 16.77 3.70
N GLN A 294 -3.54 17.42 4.10
CA GLN A 294 -2.76 18.31 3.23
C GLN A 294 -2.17 17.57 2.02
N VAL A 295 -1.57 16.39 2.22
CA VAL A 295 -1.04 15.57 1.12
C VAL A 295 -2.16 15.17 0.16
N LEU A 296 -3.31 14.72 0.69
CA LEU A 296 -4.46 14.31 -0.14
C LEU A 296 -5.08 15.48 -0.90
N GLN A 297 -5.19 16.66 -0.29
CA GLN A 297 -5.70 17.88 -0.97
C GLN A 297 -4.76 18.33 -2.08
N GLN A 298 -3.44 18.31 -1.83
CA GLN A 298 -2.45 18.62 -2.86
C GLN A 298 -2.54 17.61 -4.02
N ALA A 299 -2.67 16.31 -3.71
CA ALA A 299 -2.85 15.28 -4.73
C ALA A 299 -4.13 15.49 -5.55
N ARG A 300 -5.24 15.88 -4.92
CA ARG A 300 -6.49 16.24 -5.63
C ARG A 300 -6.28 17.38 -6.62
N THR A 301 -5.60 18.43 -6.19
CA THR A 301 -5.31 19.60 -7.06
C THR A 301 -4.45 19.17 -8.26
N LEU A 302 -3.38 18.41 -8.05
CA LEU A 302 -2.52 17.89 -9.12
C LEU A 302 -3.26 16.92 -10.04
N ALA A 303 -4.15 16.11 -9.49
CA ALA A 303 -4.98 15.17 -10.24
C ALA A 303 -6.20 15.84 -10.94
N GLN A 304 -6.47 17.11 -10.67
CA GLN A 304 -7.65 17.83 -11.17
C GLN A 304 -8.98 17.15 -10.79
N LEU A 305 -9.13 16.78 -9.52
CA LEU A 305 -10.32 16.13 -8.92
C LEU A 305 -11.11 17.12 -8.04
#